data_c47fa82ec59a3128b7e341c27713a27d
#
_entry.id   c47fa82ec59a3128b7e341c27713a27d
#
_cell.length_a   1.000
_cell.length_b   1.000
_cell.length_c   1.000
_cell.angle_alpha   90.00
_cell.angle_beta   90.00
_cell.angle_gamma   90.00
#
_symmetry.space_group_name_H-M   'P 1'
#
loop_
_entity.id
_entity.type
_entity.pdbx_description
1 polymer ?
#
loop_
_entity_poly.entity_id
_entity_poly.type
_entity_poly.pdbx_seq_one_letter_code
_entity_poly.pdbx_strand_id
1 'polypeptide(L)'
;LRTPTIVASAGISAALIIALAVHPNTLASAKFRGLIYGGAVAFEVIVIVLGSILLQRSTLQQFILPFVGFVVGLHFIGLWKATDLRLFLWIAVAMCLVCTVAVFLPSRRSYGVDPRIAVTGIGSAVILWAAGLFTLMH
;
A
#
# COMPACT_ATOMS: atom_id res chain seq x y z
N LEU A 1 13.60 18.39 -7.66
CA LEU A 1 12.25 17.86 -7.95
C LEU A 1 11.82 16.64 -7.09
N ARG A 2 12.65 16.17 -6.13
CA ARG A 2 12.32 14.99 -5.28
C ARG A 2 11.68 15.37 -3.92
N THR A 3 11.89 16.57 -3.44
CA THR A 3 11.41 17.03 -2.12
C THR A 3 9.90 17.27 -2.02
N PRO A 4 9.19 17.86 -3.01
CA PRO A 4 7.77 18.17 -2.84
C PRO A 4 6.89 16.89 -2.80
N THR A 5 7.30 15.83 -3.50
CA THR A 5 6.53 14.57 -3.52
C THR A 5 6.60 13.84 -2.16
N ILE A 6 7.77 13.87 -1.50
CA ILE A 6 7.96 13.25 -0.17
C ILE A 6 7.17 14.03 0.88
N VAL A 7 7.18 15.36 0.82
CA VAL A 7 6.43 16.21 1.75
C VAL A 7 4.93 16.03 1.58
N ALA A 8 4.45 15.93 0.32
CA ALA A 8 3.03 15.70 0.04
C ALA A 8 2.57 14.32 0.55
N SER A 9 3.35 13.26 0.33
CA SER A 9 2.99 11.92 0.81
C SER A 9 3.00 11.82 2.34
N ALA A 10 3.97 12.44 3.00
CA ALA A 10 4.03 12.51 4.46
C ALA A 10 2.85 13.30 5.04
N GLY A 11 2.47 14.42 4.42
CA GLY A 11 1.33 15.23 4.84
C GLY A 11 0.00 14.49 4.71
N ILE A 12 -0.20 13.74 3.63
CA ILE A 12 -1.39 12.93 3.41
C ILE A 12 -1.47 11.79 4.42
N SER A 13 -0.36 11.11 4.68
CA SER A 13 -0.32 10.04 5.69
C SER A 13 -0.62 10.56 7.09
N ALA A 14 -0.08 11.73 7.45
CA ALA A 14 -0.36 12.38 8.73
C ALA A 14 -1.84 12.79 8.84
N ALA A 15 -2.43 13.36 7.79
CA ALA A 15 -3.84 13.73 7.76
C ALA A 15 -4.76 12.51 7.93
N LEU A 16 -4.41 11.38 7.30
CA LEU A 16 -5.17 10.12 7.43
C LEU A 16 -5.10 9.56 8.86
N ILE A 17 -3.92 9.60 9.48
CA ILE A 17 -3.73 9.17 10.87
C ILE A 17 -4.53 10.06 11.81
N ILE A 18 -4.53 11.38 11.60
CA ILE A 18 -5.31 12.32 12.40
C ILE A 18 -6.82 12.08 12.21
N ALA A 19 -7.28 11.87 10.97
CA ALA A 19 -8.69 11.57 10.70
C ALA A 19 -9.16 10.28 11.40
N LEU A 20 -8.34 9.23 11.38
CA LEU A 20 -8.61 7.99 12.11
C LEU A 20 -8.60 8.18 13.64
N ALA A 21 -7.73 9.04 14.16
CA ALA A 21 -7.68 9.34 15.61
C ALA A 21 -8.87 10.18 16.09
N VAL A 22 -9.45 11.03 15.22
CA VAL A 22 -10.59 11.89 15.54
C VAL A 22 -11.92 11.14 15.49
N HIS A 23 -11.99 10.00 14.74
CA HIS A 23 -13.19 9.16 14.66
C HIS A 23 -12.99 7.77 15.31
N PRO A 24 -12.78 7.68 16.63
CA PRO A 24 -12.53 6.40 17.31
C PRO A 24 -13.71 5.42 17.25
N ASN A 25 -14.93 5.91 17.00
CA ASN A 25 -16.13 5.09 17.05
C ASN A 25 -16.26 4.07 15.91
N THR A 26 -15.61 4.27 14.79
CA THR A 26 -15.60 3.32 13.67
C THR A 26 -14.70 2.11 13.92
N LEU A 27 -13.70 2.25 14.79
CA LEU A 27 -12.80 1.15 15.20
C LEU A 27 -13.24 0.45 16.48
N ALA A 28 -14.08 1.08 17.30
CA ALA A 28 -14.48 0.58 18.61
C ALA A 28 -15.36 -0.69 18.56
N SER A 29 -15.99 -0.98 17.42
CA SER A 29 -16.82 -2.19 17.24
C SER A 29 -16.05 -3.39 16.67
N ALA A 30 -14.85 -3.20 16.15
CA ALA A 30 -14.04 -4.28 15.60
C ALA A 30 -13.22 -4.96 16.71
N LYS A 31 -13.41 -6.27 16.90
CA LYS A 31 -12.52 -7.08 17.77
C LYS A 31 -11.11 -7.10 17.16
N PHE A 32 -10.30 -6.10 17.52
CA PHE A 32 -8.94 -5.98 17.01
C PHE A 32 -8.03 -7.06 17.60
N ARG A 33 -7.50 -7.93 16.76
CA ARG A 33 -6.55 -8.99 17.13
C ARG A 33 -5.12 -8.49 16.94
N GLY A 34 -4.60 -7.76 17.90
CA GLY A 34 -3.29 -7.11 17.82
C GLY A 34 -2.12 -8.05 17.52
N LEU A 35 -2.15 -9.30 18.02
CA LEU A 35 -1.12 -10.30 17.72
C LEU A 35 -1.07 -10.68 16.24
N ILE A 36 -2.24 -10.86 15.60
CA ILE A 36 -2.32 -11.19 14.17
C ILE A 36 -1.80 -10.02 13.36
N TYR A 37 -2.19 -8.80 13.72
CA TYR A 37 -1.73 -7.59 13.04
C TYR A 37 -0.22 -7.39 13.20
N GLY A 38 0.31 -7.47 14.42
CA GLY A 38 1.74 -7.35 14.68
C GLY A 38 2.59 -8.39 13.94
N GLY A 39 2.11 -9.63 13.87
CA GLY A 39 2.75 -10.68 13.08
C GLY A 39 2.76 -10.39 11.58
N ALA A 40 1.65 -9.88 11.04
CA ALA A 40 1.55 -9.49 9.63
C ALA A 40 2.51 -8.34 9.28
N VAL A 41 2.58 -7.31 10.14
CA VAL A 41 3.53 -6.17 9.96
C VAL A 41 4.98 -6.64 10.03
N ALA A 42 5.34 -7.47 11.01
CA ALA A 42 6.71 -7.99 11.13
C ALA A 42 7.11 -8.81 9.90
N PHE A 43 6.23 -9.68 9.43
CA PHE A 43 6.43 -10.46 8.20
C PHE A 43 6.60 -9.55 6.98
N GLU A 44 5.73 -8.55 6.82
CA GLU A 44 5.81 -7.57 5.74
C GLU A 44 7.16 -6.86 5.69
N VAL A 45 7.62 -6.31 6.83
CA VAL A 45 8.90 -5.60 6.91
C VAL A 45 10.06 -6.52 6.49
N ILE A 46 10.08 -7.76 6.98
CA ILE A 46 11.12 -8.73 6.62
C ILE A 46 11.10 -9.01 5.11
N VAL A 47 9.93 -9.26 4.54
CA VAL A 47 9.78 -9.57 3.10
C VAL A 47 10.17 -8.37 2.23
N ILE A 48 9.76 -7.14 2.60
CA ILE A 48 10.13 -5.93 1.86
C ILE A 48 11.64 -5.72 1.89
N VAL A 49 12.27 -5.83 3.06
CA VAL A 49 13.72 -5.61 3.21
C VAL A 49 14.50 -6.65 2.42
N LEU A 50 14.24 -7.93 2.64
CA LEU A 50 14.95 -9.01 1.97
C LEU A 50 14.72 -8.99 0.45
N GLY A 51 13.46 -8.84 0.02
CA GLY A 51 13.11 -8.78 -1.39
C GLY A 51 13.72 -7.56 -2.10
N SER A 52 13.71 -6.40 -1.45
CA SER A 52 14.34 -5.19 -2.01
C SER A 52 15.85 -5.35 -2.15
N ILE A 53 16.54 -5.97 -1.17
CA ILE A 53 17.98 -6.25 -1.25
C ILE A 53 18.27 -7.20 -2.42
N LEU A 54 17.49 -8.27 -2.58
CA LEU A 54 17.65 -9.23 -3.66
C LEU A 54 17.43 -8.58 -5.04
N LEU A 55 16.37 -7.78 -5.17
CA LEU A 55 16.05 -7.07 -6.42
C LEU A 55 17.11 -6.00 -6.75
N GLN A 56 17.67 -5.31 -5.74
CA GLN A 56 18.77 -4.33 -5.95
C GLN A 56 20.05 -4.98 -6.45
N ARG A 57 20.34 -6.20 -6.04
CA ARG A 57 21.53 -6.96 -6.47
C ARG A 57 21.36 -7.60 -7.85
N SER A 58 20.15 -7.63 -8.37
CA SER A 58 19.81 -8.21 -9.66
C SER A 58 19.57 -7.11 -10.72
N THR A 59 19.42 -7.51 -11.98
CA THR A 59 18.98 -6.62 -13.07
C THR A 59 17.51 -6.22 -12.97
N LEU A 60 16.82 -6.60 -11.89
CA LEU A 60 15.38 -6.46 -11.69
C LEU A 60 14.99 -5.24 -10.84
N GLN A 61 15.87 -4.27 -10.69
CA GLN A 61 15.63 -3.04 -9.89
C GLN A 61 14.34 -2.31 -10.27
N GLN A 62 13.93 -2.38 -11.53
CA GLN A 62 12.69 -1.79 -12.04
C GLN A 62 11.42 -2.38 -11.42
N PHE A 63 11.49 -3.56 -10.80
CA PHE A 63 10.37 -4.24 -10.16
C PHE A 63 10.28 -4.00 -8.66
N ILE A 64 11.20 -3.25 -8.05
CA ILE A 64 11.20 -2.99 -6.60
C ILE A 64 9.87 -2.34 -6.18
N LEU A 65 9.42 -1.32 -6.91
CA LEU A 65 8.20 -0.60 -6.53
C LEU A 65 6.93 -1.45 -6.69
N PRO A 66 6.69 -2.15 -7.82
CA PRO A 66 5.60 -3.12 -7.93
C PRO A 66 5.66 -4.22 -6.87
N PHE A 67 6.86 -4.71 -6.53
CA PHE A 67 7.04 -5.72 -5.48
C PHE A 67 6.63 -5.19 -4.10
N VAL A 68 7.12 -4.01 -3.71
CA VAL A 68 6.74 -3.38 -2.44
C VAL A 68 5.23 -3.14 -2.38
N GLY A 69 4.64 -2.58 -3.43
CA GLY A 69 3.20 -2.35 -3.50
C GLY A 69 2.38 -3.65 -3.40
N PHE A 70 2.87 -4.74 -3.99
CA PHE A 70 2.23 -6.05 -3.89
C PHE A 70 2.27 -6.60 -2.45
N VAL A 71 3.43 -6.52 -1.78
CA VAL A 71 3.59 -6.96 -0.38
C VAL A 71 2.70 -6.13 0.55
N VAL A 72 2.65 -4.81 0.36
CA VAL A 72 1.72 -3.92 1.09
C VAL A 72 0.26 -4.31 0.82
N GLY A 73 -0.09 -4.66 -0.42
CA GLY A 73 -1.41 -5.19 -0.75
C GLY A 73 -1.76 -6.44 0.07
N LEU A 74 -0.82 -7.39 0.19
CA LEU A 74 -0.99 -8.59 1.02
C LEU A 74 -1.16 -8.27 2.51
N HIS A 75 -0.53 -7.21 3.02
CA HIS A 75 -0.70 -6.75 4.39
C HIS A 75 -2.17 -6.45 4.73
N PHE A 76 -2.93 -5.89 3.79
CA PHE A 76 -4.36 -5.63 3.99
C PHE A 76 -5.20 -6.89 4.23
N ILE A 77 -4.72 -8.08 3.79
CA ILE A 77 -5.34 -9.36 4.16
C ILE A 77 -5.16 -9.62 5.67
N GLY A 78 -3.98 -9.29 6.21
CA GLY A 78 -3.72 -9.35 7.64
C GLY A 78 -4.63 -8.40 8.43
N LEU A 79 -4.83 -7.18 7.94
CA LEU A 79 -5.77 -6.21 8.52
C LEU A 79 -7.22 -6.72 8.47
N TRP A 80 -7.65 -7.29 7.35
CA TRP A 80 -8.97 -7.91 7.27
C TRP A 80 -9.15 -9.00 8.33
N LYS A 81 -8.18 -9.89 8.49
CA LYS A 81 -8.22 -10.94 9.51
C LYS A 81 -8.20 -10.40 10.94
N ALA A 82 -7.53 -9.26 11.17
CA ALA A 82 -7.44 -8.64 12.48
C ALA A 82 -8.69 -7.84 12.87
N THR A 83 -9.40 -7.27 11.88
CA THR A 83 -10.52 -6.34 12.09
C THR A 83 -11.87 -6.89 11.64
N ASP A 84 -11.89 -7.96 10.84
CA ASP A 84 -13.09 -8.53 10.18
C ASP A 84 -13.78 -7.56 9.18
N LEU A 85 -13.14 -6.45 8.82
CA LEU A 85 -13.69 -5.48 7.88
C LEU A 85 -13.39 -5.88 6.43
N ARG A 86 -14.43 -6.25 5.68
CA ARG A 86 -14.32 -6.66 4.26
C ARG A 86 -13.70 -5.60 3.35
N LEU A 87 -13.73 -4.33 3.75
CA LEU A 87 -13.09 -3.24 3.01
C LEU A 87 -11.61 -3.52 2.78
N PHE A 88 -10.90 -4.01 3.80
CA PHE A 88 -9.46 -4.32 3.68
C PHE A 88 -9.17 -5.44 2.69
N LEU A 89 -10.08 -6.40 2.54
CA LEU A 89 -9.98 -7.43 1.52
C LEU A 89 -10.07 -6.85 0.11
N TRP A 90 -11.01 -5.93 -0.13
CA TRP A 90 -11.14 -5.26 -1.42
C TRP A 90 -9.92 -4.39 -1.76
N ILE A 91 -9.38 -3.68 -0.77
CA ILE A 91 -8.13 -2.92 -0.92
C ILE A 91 -6.98 -3.85 -1.29
N ALA A 92 -6.84 -4.99 -0.60
CA ALA A 92 -5.80 -5.98 -0.88
C ALA A 92 -5.87 -6.47 -2.33
N VAL A 93 -7.05 -6.88 -2.78
CA VAL A 93 -7.27 -7.39 -4.15
C VAL A 93 -6.94 -6.30 -5.17
N ALA A 94 -7.46 -5.08 -4.99
CA ALA A 94 -7.22 -3.97 -5.90
C ALA A 94 -5.73 -3.60 -5.99
N MET A 95 -5.03 -3.51 -4.84
CA MET A 95 -3.59 -3.23 -4.79
C MET A 95 -2.77 -4.32 -5.48
N CYS A 96 -3.05 -5.59 -5.19
CA CYS A 96 -2.34 -6.70 -5.83
C CYS A 96 -2.56 -6.72 -7.34
N LEU A 97 -3.78 -6.44 -7.82
CA LEU A 97 -4.08 -6.35 -9.25
C LEU A 97 -3.30 -5.22 -9.93
N VAL A 98 -3.30 -4.01 -9.36
CA VAL A 98 -2.56 -2.86 -9.91
C VAL A 98 -1.07 -3.18 -9.99
N CYS A 99 -0.49 -3.75 -8.93
CA CYS A 99 0.94 -4.09 -8.92
C CYS A 99 1.26 -5.21 -9.92
N THR A 100 0.38 -6.21 -10.06
CA THR A 100 0.54 -7.28 -11.05
C THR A 100 0.49 -6.73 -12.48
N VAL A 101 -0.49 -5.89 -12.79
CA VAL A 101 -0.60 -5.23 -14.10
C VAL A 101 0.66 -4.39 -14.39
N ALA A 102 1.17 -3.66 -13.38
CA ALA A 102 2.37 -2.85 -13.54
C ALA A 102 3.60 -3.68 -13.94
N VAL A 103 3.72 -4.94 -13.49
CA VAL A 103 4.82 -5.83 -13.88
C VAL A 103 4.81 -6.16 -15.38
N PHE A 104 3.63 -6.31 -15.97
CA PHE A 104 3.48 -6.66 -17.40
C PHE A 104 3.58 -5.46 -18.34
N LEU A 105 3.64 -4.22 -17.82
CA LEU A 105 3.78 -3.05 -18.65
C LEU A 105 5.18 -3.00 -19.31
N PRO A 106 5.26 -2.60 -20.59
CA PRO A 106 6.56 -2.42 -21.24
C PRO A 106 7.32 -1.25 -20.59
N SER A 107 8.63 -1.43 -20.36
CA SER A 107 9.50 -0.41 -19.77
C SER A 107 9.88 0.69 -20.80
N ARG A 108 8.90 1.20 -21.53
CA ARG A 108 9.12 2.35 -22.42
C ARG A 108 9.03 3.62 -21.58
N ARG A 109 10.20 4.23 -21.32
CA ARG A 109 10.25 5.54 -20.65
C ARG A 109 9.58 6.59 -21.55
N SER A 110 8.34 6.92 -21.23
CA SER A 110 7.64 8.07 -21.79
C SER A 110 7.79 9.24 -20.83
N TYR A 111 8.26 10.37 -21.33
CA TYR A 111 8.50 11.58 -20.50
C TYR A 111 9.47 11.37 -19.31
N GLY A 112 10.44 10.45 -19.40
CA GLY A 112 11.44 10.23 -18.36
C GLY A 112 10.99 9.43 -17.15
N VAL A 113 9.71 9.00 -17.08
CA VAL A 113 9.16 8.19 -15.99
C VAL A 113 8.87 6.78 -16.52
N ASP A 114 9.26 5.76 -15.74
CA ASP A 114 8.89 4.38 -16.03
C ASP A 114 7.38 4.20 -15.76
N PRO A 115 6.57 3.74 -16.74
CA PRO A 115 5.14 3.56 -16.57
C PRO A 115 4.78 2.59 -15.44
N ARG A 116 5.65 1.65 -15.12
CA ARG A 116 5.47 0.73 -13.99
C ARG A 116 5.43 1.47 -12.66
N ILE A 117 6.36 2.44 -12.49
CA ILE A 117 6.43 3.29 -11.29
C ILE A 117 5.19 4.18 -11.20
N ALA A 118 4.78 4.77 -12.33
CA ALA A 118 3.62 5.64 -12.37
C ALA A 118 2.33 4.86 -12.04
N VAL A 119 2.11 3.71 -12.67
CA VAL A 119 0.90 2.90 -12.45
C VAL A 119 0.84 2.36 -11.03
N THR A 120 1.97 1.84 -10.50
CA THR A 120 1.99 1.36 -9.11
C THR A 120 1.73 2.50 -8.13
N GLY A 121 2.43 3.64 -8.28
CA GLY A 121 2.31 4.76 -7.35
C GLY A 121 0.93 5.44 -7.40
N ILE A 122 0.48 5.81 -8.59
CA ILE A 122 -0.82 6.48 -8.76
C ILE A 122 -1.96 5.52 -8.45
N GLY A 123 -1.90 4.28 -8.94
CA GLY A 123 -2.93 3.27 -8.71
C GLY A 123 -3.11 2.97 -7.22
N SER A 124 -2.01 2.75 -6.49
CA SER A 124 -2.06 2.54 -5.04
C SER A 124 -2.61 3.77 -4.31
N ALA A 125 -2.20 4.97 -4.69
CA ALA A 125 -2.70 6.20 -4.08
C ALA A 125 -4.22 6.36 -4.29
N VAL A 126 -4.72 6.13 -5.50
CA VAL A 126 -6.16 6.22 -5.80
C VAL A 126 -6.97 5.21 -5.00
N ILE A 127 -6.49 3.96 -4.88
CA ILE A 127 -7.16 2.92 -4.11
C ILE A 127 -7.25 3.33 -2.63
N LEU A 128 -6.15 3.79 -2.04
CA LEU A 128 -6.11 4.20 -0.64
C LEU A 128 -6.98 5.44 -0.38
N TRP A 129 -6.99 6.39 -1.31
CA TRP A 129 -7.85 7.58 -1.22
C TRP A 129 -9.33 7.21 -1.32
N ALA A 130 -9.70 6.37 -2.28
CA ALA A 130 -11.07 5.91 -2.41
C ALA A 130 -11.55 5.17 -1.14
N ALA A 131 -10.69 4.32 -0.58
CA ALA A 131 -10.99 3.62 0.67
C ALA A 131 -11.13 4.59 1.85
N GLY A 132 -10.25 5.60 1.97
CA GLY A 132 -10.33 6.63 2.99
C GLY A 132 -11.61 7.46 2.90
N LEU A 133 -11.97 7.89 1.69
CA LEU A 133 -13.24 8.61 1.47
C LEU A 133 -14.46 7.74 1.81
N PHE A 134 -14.45 6.47 1.41
CA PHE A 134 -15.54 5.54 1.73
C PHE A 134 -15.74 5.40 3.24
N THR A 135 -14.65 5.31 4.02
CA THR A 135 -14.73 5.22 5.48
C THR A 135 -15.22 6.51 6.15
N LEU A 136 -15.04 7.66 5.52
CA LEU A 136 -15.52 8.94 6.04
C LEU A 136 -17.02 9.15 5.78
N MET A 137 -17.58 8.45 4.77
CA MET A 137 -19.00 8.59 4.38
C MET A 137 -19.93 7.59 5.09
N HIS A 138 -19.39 6.59 5.79
CA HIS A 138 -20.13 5.54 6.51
C HIS A 138 -19.71 5.47 7.96
#